data_9aee58b14a575a53fb988ad8f036ac34
#
_entry.id   9aee58b14a575a53fb988ad8f036ac34
#
_cell.length_a   1.000
_cell.length_b   1.000
_cell.length_c   1.000
_cell.angle_alpha   90.00
_cell.angle_beta   90.00
_cell.angle_gamma   90.00
#
_symmetry.space_group_name_H-M   'P 1'
#
loop_
_entity.id
_entity.type
_entity.pdbx_description
1 polymer ?
#
loop_
_entity_poly.entity_id
_entity_poly.type
_entity_poly.pdbx_seq_one_letter_code
_entity_poly.pdbx_strand_id
1 'polypeptide(L)'
;AFAGTVSQAKGLLANREANPDVAFGRALDAALSQNHPRRAPETPATVGQWDMARATAFYKARFADASRFTFVFVGSFTPEMLKPFVETYLASLPATHGSETWRDVGITTPTGVVDRTIEKGIAPKSQVGIVFSGPFVYDDAHLLAIRAMTMVLQSRLFDTIRQELGGTYSIETEQRTQKVPRPEYTIRIQWTSDPARTASLVQRVFDEIRFVKTSSLTSGQVT
;
A
#
# COMPACT_ATOMS: atom_id res chain seq x y z
N ALA A 1 6.13 -22.46 22.01
CA ALA A 1 6.31 -21.26 21.19
C ALA A 1 5.11 -21.02 20.25
N PHE A 2 4.77 -21.90 19.30
CA PHE A 2 3.72 -21.66 18.30
C PHE A 2 2.33 -21.41 18.88
N ALA A 3 1.88 -22.21 19.84
CA ALA A 3 0.58 -22.02 20.51
C ALA A 3 0.50 -20.65 21.22
N GLY A 4 1.59 -20.17 21.80
CA GLY A 4 1.66 -18.84 22.38
C GLY A 4 1.51 -17.73 21.32
N THR A 5 2.16 -17.88 20.16
CA THR A 5 2.02 -16.96 19.02
C THR A 5 0.57 -16.91 18.52
N VAL A 6 -0.08 -18.03 18.37
CA VAL A 6 -1.51 -18.14 17.98
C VAL A 6 -2.41 -17.43 19.01
N SER A 7 -2.19 -17.67 20.30
CA SER A 7 -2.97 -17.02 21.36
C SER A 7 -2.79 -15.51 21.37
N GLN A 8 -1.57 -15.04 21.25
CA GLN A 8 -1.25 -13.62 21.18
C GLN A 8 -1.89 -12.95 19.95
N ALA A 9 -1.77 -13.57 18.76
CA ALA A 9 -2.38 -13.06 17.53
C ALA A 9 -3.90 -12.96 17.65
N LYS A 10 -4.58 -13.98 18.21
CA LYS A 10 -6.02 -13.94 18.49
C LYS A 10 -6.39 -12.80 19.45
N GLY A 11 -5.62 -12.60 20.51
CA GLY A 11 -5.83 -11.51 21.47
C GLY A 11 -5.71 -10.12 20.82
N LEU A 12 -4.69 -9.91 20.00
CA LEU A 12 -4.50 -8.66 19.26
C LEU A 12 -5.65 -8.37 18.27
N LEU A 13 -6.19 -9.42 17.65
CA LEU A 13 -7.27 -9.28 16.67
C LEU A 13 -8.65 -9.12 17.33
N ALA A 14 -8.86 -9.64 18.53
CA ALA A 14 -10.17 -9.64 19.19
C ALA A 14 -10.75 -8.24 19.39
N ASN A 15 -9.91 -7.25 19.74
CA ASN A 15 -10.32 -5.88 20.01
C ASN A 15 -10.02 -4.91 18.83
N ARG A 16 -9.41 -5.41 17.77
CA ARG A 16 -8.98 -4.57 16.64
C ARG A 16 -10.15 -3.89 15.94
N GLU A 17 -11.29 -4.56 15.86
CA GLU A 17 -12.52 -4.04 15.24
C GLU A 17 -13.14 -2.85 15.99
N ALA A 18 -12.81 -2.69 17.28
CA ALA A 18 -13.31 -1.56 18.06
C ALA A 18 -12.63 -0.24 17.69
N ASN A 19 -11.44 -0.30 17.07
CA ASN A 19 -10.68 0.89 16.67
C ASN A 19 -11.26 1.49 15.37
N PRO A 20 -11.70 2.77 15.37
CA PRO A 20 -12.25 3.43 14.20
C PRO A 20 -11.27 3.51 13.01
N ASP A 21 -9.98 3.75 13.26
CA ASP A 21 -8.97 3.84 12.21
C ASP A 21 -8.78 2.50 11.49
N VAL A 22 -8.87 1.39 12.24
CA VAL A 22 -8.82 0.04 11.67
C VAL A 22 -10.08 -0.25 10.85
N ALA A 23 -11.25 0.14 11.35
CA ALA A 23 -12.51 -0.03 10.62
C ALA A 23 -12.50 0.76 9.30
N PHE A 24 -12.00 1.99 9.33
CA PHE A 24 -11.82 2.82 8.13
C PHE A 24 -10.86 2.16 7.12
N GLY A 25 -9.66 1.76 7.55
CA GLY A 25 -8.68 1.10 6.69
C GLY A 25 -9.22 -0.17 6.04
N ARG A 26 -9.94 -1.00 6.79
CA ARG A 26 -10.60 -2.21 6.26
C ARG A 26 -11.70 -1.92 5.24
N ALA A 27 -12.53 -0.92 5.51
CA ALA A 27 -13.57 -0.53 4.56
C ALA A 27 -12.95 -0.03 3.25
N LEU A 28 -11.87 0.74 3.33
CA LEU A 28 -11.14 1.22 2.17
C LEU A 28 -10.48 0.08 1.40
N ASP A 29 -9.78 -0.84 2.07
CA ASP A 29 -9.15 -2.01 1.44
C ASP A 29 -10.19 -2.94 0.80
N ALA A 30 -11.32 -3.14 1.45
CA ALA A 30 -12.44 -3.92 0.90
C ALA A 30 -13.02 -3.28 -0.35
N ALA A 31 -13.21 -1.96 -0.35
CA ALA A 31 -13.68 -1.23 -1.53
C ALA A 31 -12.67 -1.31 -2.69
N LEU A 32 -11.39 -1.06 -2.42
CA LEU A 32 -10.33 -1.07 -3.43
C LEU A 32 -10.06 -2.46 -4.00
N SER A 33 -10.23 -3.51 -3.21
CA SER A 33 -10.04 -4.90 -3.65
C SER A 33 -11.35 -5.58 -4.10
N GLN A 34 -12.46 -4.86 -4.10
CA GLN A 34 -13.80 -5.39 -4.41
C GLN A 34 -14.14 -6.64 -3.56
N ASN A 35 -13.74 -6.63 -2.28
CA ASN A 35 -13.89 -7.75 -1.35
C ASN A 35 -13.23 -9.07 -1.82
N HIS A 36 -12.15 -8.97 -2.59
CA HIS A 36 -11.46 -10.15 -3.08
C HIS A 36 -10.98 -11.04 -1.92
N PRO A 37 -11.21 -12.39 -1.93
CA PRO A 37 -10.92 -13.28 -0.78
C PRO A 37 -9.45 -13.23 -0.31
N ARG A 38 -8.50 -13.01 -1.21
CA ARG A 38 -7.07 -12.88 -0.86
C ARG A 38 -6.70 -11.56 -0.18
N ARG A 39 -7.64 -10.62 -0.12
CA ARG A 39 -7.52 -9.34 0.61
C ARG A 39 -8.41 -9.30 1.85
N ALA A 40 -9.09 -10.39 2.15
CA ALA A 40 -9.87 -10.51 3.38
C ALA A 40 -8.95 -10.31 4.60
N PRO A 41 -9.36 -9.50 5.59
CA PRO A 41 -8.57 -9.28 6.79
C PRO A 41 -8.47 -10.54 7.62
N GLU A 42 -7.36 -10.69 8.34
CA GLU A 42 -7.22 -11.75 9.34
C GLU A 42 -8.22 -11.55 10.49
N THR A 43 -8.77 -12.68 10.95
CA THR A 43 -9.70 -12.76 12.06
C THR A 43 -9.19 -13.77 13.10
N PRO A 44 -9.66 -13.75 14.35
CA PRO A 44 -9.34 -14.81 15.32
C PRO A 44 -9.65 -16.21 14.81
N ALA A 45 -10.69 -16.36 13.97
CA ALA A 45 -11.05 -17.63 13.35
C ALA A 45 -10.01 -18.10 12.32
N THR A 46 -9.54 -17.20 11.43
CA THR A 46 -8.50 -17.55 10.43
C THR A 46 -7.15 -17.82 11.09
N VAL A 47 -6.79 -17.10 12.15
CA VAL A 47 -5.59 -17.39 12.96
C VAL A 47 -5.70 -18.77 13.63
N GLY A 48 -6.91 -19.19 14.02
CA GLY A 48 -7.16 -20.51 14.56
C GLY A 48 -6.89 -21.67 13.59
N GLN A 49 -6.80 -21.36 12.29
CA GLN A 49 -6.50 -22.33 11.22
C GLN A 49 -5.00 -22.41 10.89
N TRP A 50 -4.15 -21.65 11.56
CA TRP A 50 -2.72 -21.71 11.35
C TRP A 50 -2.17 -23.09 11.75
N ASP A 51 -1.37 -23.68 10.87
CA ASP A 51 -0.75 -24.98 11.03
C ASP A 51 0.75 -24.86 10.83
N MET A 52 1.53 -25.14 11.88
CA MET A 52 2.99 -25.04 11.85
C MET A 52 3.61 -26.05 10.88
N ALA A 53 3.10 -27.27 10.82
CA ALA A 53 3.64 -28.30 9.94
C ALA A 53 3.44 -27.93 8.49
N ARG A 54 2.24 -27.46 8.16
CA ARG A 54 1.90 -26.97 6.81
C ARG A 54 2.73 -25.72 6.43
N ALA A 55 2.88 -24.77 7.35
CA ALA A 55 3.70 -23.58 7.12
C ALA A 55 5.17 -23.93 6.88
N THR A 56 5.71 -24.86 7.68
CA THR A 56 7.09 -25.36 7.53
C THR A 56 7.28 -26.10 6.22
N ALA A 57 6.35 -26.95 5.83
CA ALA A 57 6.40 -27.68 4.55
C ALA A 57 6.35 -26.70 3.36
N PHE A 58 5.46 -25.70 3.42
CA PHE A 58 5.38 -24.65 2.41
C PHE A 58 6.69 -23.85 2.31
N TYR A 59 7.24 -23.41 3.44
CA TYR A 59 8.53 -22.69 3.47
C TYR A 59 9.63 -23.52 2.83
N LYS A 60 9.81 -24.76 3.26
CA LYS A 60 10.84 -25.66 2.70
C LYS A 60 10.67 -25.84 1.18
N ALA A 61 9.43 -26.02 0.70
CA ALA A 61 9.18 -26.17 -0.73
C ALA A 61 9.52 -24.91 -1.54
N ARG A 62 9.31 -23.70 -0.96
CA ARG A 62 9.63 -22.44 -1.64
C ARG A 62 11.11 -22.12 -1.66
N PHE A 63 11.85 -22.52 -0.63
CA PHE A 63 13.28 -22.21 -0.46
C PHE A 63 14.22 -23.38 -0.79
N ALA A 64 13.70 -24.49 -1.29
CA ALA A 64 14.51 -25.68 -1.60
C ALA A 64 15.33 -25.55 -2.89
N ASP A 65 15.05 -24.59 -3.74
CA ASP A 65 15.66 -24.46 -5.07
C ASP A 65 16.28 -23.07 -5.23
N ALA A 66 17.59 -23.00 -5.10
CA ALA A 66 18.35 -21.74 -5.20
C ALA A 66 18.30 -21.12 -6.60
N SER A 67 18.00 -21.90 -7.65
CA SER A 67 17.88 -21.38 -9.02
C SER A 67 16.70 -20.43 -9.22
N ARG A 68 15.78 -20.35 -8.24
CA ARG A 68 14.62 -19.45 -8.25
C ARG A 68 14.91 -18.08 -7.62
N PHE A 69 16.09 -17.89 -7.06
CA PHE A 69 16.46 -16.66 -6.37
C PHE A 69 17.42 -15.82 -7.18
N THR A 70 17.29 -14.51 -7.04
CA THR A 70 18.29 -13.54 -7.47
C THR A 70 18.96 -12.98 -6.24
N PHE A 71 20.27 -13.17 -6.13
CA PHE A 71 21.09 -12.64 -5.04
C PHE A 71 21.68 -11.30 -5.46
N VAL A 72 21.40 -10.25 -4.70
CA VAL A 72 21.91 -8.89 -4.96
C VAL A 72 22.83 -8.49 -3.82
N PHE A 73 24.07 -8.11 -4.17
CA PHE A 73 25.05 -7.64 -3.21
C PHE A 73 25.33 -6.16 -3.47
N VAL A 74 25.26 -5.36 -2.40
CA VAL A 74 25.54 -3.92 -2.43
C VAL A 74 26.51 -3.61 -1.31
N GLY A 75 27.67 -3.03 -1.64
CA GLY A 75 28.68 -2.69 -0.66
C GLY A 75 30.05 -2.38 -1.30
N SER A 76 31.06 -2.19 -0.46
CA SER A 76 32.43 -1.93 -0.89
C SER A 76 33.19 -3.25 -1.04
N PHE A 77 33.14 -3.84 -2.24
CA PHE A 77 33.87 -5.06 -2.61
C PHE A 77 34.14 -5.09 -4.10
N THR A 78 35.07 -5.96 -4.52
CA THR A 78 35.23 -6.29 -5.95
C THR A 78 34.61 -7.66 -6.25
N PRO A 79 34.22 -7.94 -7.49
CA PRO A 79 33.72 -9.26 -7.88
C PRO A 79 34.69 -10.41 -7.52
N GLU A 80 36.00 -10.18 -7.64
CA GLU A 80 37.05 -11.16 -7.35
C GLU A 80 37.10 -11.51 -5.86
N MET A 81 36.91 -10.50 -4.99
CA MET A 81 36.85 -10.74 -3.54
C MET A 81 35.58 -11.50 -3.13
N LEU A 82 34.46 -11.23 -3.81
CA LEU A 82 33.17 -11.84 -3.48
C LEU A 82 33.05 -13.28 -4.03
N LYS A 83 33.65 -13.54 -5.19
CA LYS A 83 33.53 -14.80 -5.92
C LYS A 83 33.74 -16.06 -5.05
N PRO A 84 34.80 -16.21 -4.26
CA PRO A 84 35.02 -17.43 -3.45
C PRO A 84 33.92 -17.64 -2.41
N PHE A 85 33.34 -16.57 -1.87
CA PHE A 85 32.22 -16.67 -0.94
C PHE A 85 30.93 -17.08 -1.64
N VAL A 86 30.66 -16.53 -2.83
CA VAL A 86 29.53 -16.94 -3.65
C VAL A 86 29.63 -18.40 -4.06
N GLU A 87 30.79 -18.84 -4.50
CA GLU A 87 31.05 -20.26 -4.85
C GLU A 87 30.86 -21.20 -3.65
N THR A 88 31.33 -20.80 -2.47
CA THR A 88 31.23 -21.63 -1.26
C THR A 88 29.81 -21.68 -0.69
N TYR A 89 29.13 -20.55 -0.60
CA TYR A 89 27.89 -20.45 0.17
C TYR A 89 26.64 -20.41 -0.69
N LEU A 90 26.70 -20.00 -1.94
CA LEU A 90 25.53 -19.87 -2.80
C LEU A 90 25.53 -20.88 -3.96
N ALA A 91 26.67 -21.06 -4.65
CA ALA A 91 26.74 -21.99 -5.75
C ALA A 91 26.67 -23.48 -5.28
N SER A 92 26.88 -23.71 -3.99
CA SER A 92 26.72 -25.04 -3.37
C SER A 92 25.25 -25.35 -2.98
N LEU A 93 24.37 -24.39 -3.07
CA LEU A 93 22.96 -24.62 -2.73
C LEU A 93 22.28 -25.50 -3.78
N PRO A 94 21.28 -26.32 -3.37
CA PRO A 94 20.52 -27.13 -4.31
C PRO A 94 19.84 -26.26 -5.38
N ALA A 95 19.99 -26.65 -6.66
CA ALA A 95 19.39 -25.97 -7.80
C ALA A 95 18.79 -26.99 -8.75
N THR A 96 17.48 -26.89 -8.98
CA THR A 96 16.77 -27.78 -9.92
C THR A 96 16.54 -27.13 -11.28
N HIS A 97 16.89 -25.85 -11.42
CA HIS A 97 16.65 -25.03 -12.62
C HIS A 97 15.17 -25.03 -13.08
N GLY A 98 14.25 -25.17 -12.13
CA GLY A 98 12.82 -25.08 -12.36
C GLY A 98 12.40 -23.65 -12.69
N SER A 99 11.48 -23.48 -13.64
CA SER A 99 10.87 -22.19 -13.94
C SER A 99 9.56 -22.02 -13.18
N GLU A 100 9.37 -20.87 -12.57
CA GLU A 100 8.07 -20.48 -12.01
C GLU A 100 7.50 -19.32 -12.80
N THR A 101 6.18 -19.34 -12.98
CA THR A 101 5.45 -18.24 -13.59
C THR A 101 4.48 -17.65 -12.57
N TRP A 102 4.34 -16.35 -12.58
CA TRP A 102 3.31 -15.69 -11.79
C TRP A 102 1.92 -15.86 -12.45
N ARG A 103 0.88 -15.80 -11.66
CA ARG A 103 -0.50 -15.82 -12.13
C ARG A 103 -1.24 -14.61 -11.56
N ASP A 104 -1.91 -13.85 -12.44
CA ASP A 104 -2.86 -12.85 -12.00
C ASP A 104 -4.04 -13.54 -11.30
N VAL A 105 -4.26 -13.16 -10.05
CA VAL A 105 -5.35 -13.73 -9.23
C VAL A 105 -6.61 -12.87 -9.27
N GLY A 106 -6.66 -11.86 -10.15
CA GLY A 106 -7.85 -11.06 -10.41
C GLY A 106 -8.17 -9.99 -9.37
N ILE A 107 -7.20 -9.57 -8.55
CA ILE A 107 -7.40 -8.43 -7.64
C ILE A 107 -7.36 -7.15 -8.48
N THR A 108 -8.49 -6.45 -8.59
CA THR A 108 -8.63 -5.22 -9.38
C THR A 108 -9.22 -4.11 -8.51
N THR A 109 -8.86 -2.87 -8.81
CA THR A 109 -9.57 -1.70 -8.28
C THR A 109 -10.94 -1.57 -8.96
N PRO A 110 -11.95 -1.00 -8.27
CA PRO A 110 -13.26 -0.80 -8.85
C PRO A 110 -13.22 0.20 -10.01
N THR A 111 -14.13 0.05 -10.96
CA THR A 111 -14.38 1.03 -12.02
C THR A 111 -15.47 2.02 -11.60
N GLY A 112 -15.35 3.28 -12.05
CA GLY A 112 -16.30 4.33 -11.68
C GLY A 112 -16.08 4.87 -10.27
N VAL A 113 -17.10 5.55 -9.75
CA VAL A 113 -17.06 6.16 -8.41
C VAL A 113 -17.67 5.20 -7.39
N VAL A 114 -16.93 4.91 -6.35
CA VAL A 114 -17.41 4.15 -5.19
C VAL A 114 -17.37 5.05 -3.98
N ASP A 115 -18.53 5.33 -3.41
CA ASP A 115 -18.67 6.09 -2.15
C ASP A 115 -19.04 5.14 -1.02
N ARG A 116 -18.38 5.29 0.13
CA ARG A 116 -18.59 4.49 1.34
C ARG A 116 -18.45 5.36 2.57
N THR A 117 -19.48 5.33 3.41
CA THR A 117 -19.46 5.93 4.74
C THR A 117 -19.57 4.83 5.78
N ILE A 118 -18.75 4.92 6.82
CA ILE A 118 -18.84 4.07 8.00
C ILE A 118 -18.96 4.95 9.24
N GLU A 119 -19.81 4.56 10.16
CA GLU A 119 -19.96 5.22 11.45
C GLU A 119 -19.35 4.34 12.54
N LYS A 120 -18.29 4.82 13.18
CA LYS A 120 -17.54 4.09 14.20
C LYS A 120 -16.84 5.04 15.16
N GLY A 121 -16.90 4.68 16.46
CA GLY A 121 -16.29 5.51 17.51
C GLY A 121 -17.29 6.50 18.11
N ILE A 122 -16.85 7.19 19.18
CA ILE A 122 -17.66 8.12 19.96
C ILE A 122 -17.16 9.57 19.85
N ALA A 123 -15.94 9.79 19.40
CA ALA A 123 -15.38 11.13 19.22
C ALA A 123 -15.93 11.78 17.93
N PRO A 124 -16.25 13.08 17.95
CA PRO A 124 -16.72 13.82 16.77
C PRO A 124 -15.54 14.08 15.81
N LYS A 125 -15.10 13.05 15.10
CA LYS A 125 -13.95 13.08 14.17
C LYS A 125 -14.32 12.33 12.90
N SER A 126 -14.10 12.95 11.75
CA SER A 126 -14.17 12.31 10.46
C SER A 126 -12.78 11.97 9.94
N GLN A 127 -12.65 10.80 9.34
CA GLN A 127 -11.48 10.40 8.55
C GLN A 127 -11.93 10.25 7.09
N VAL A 128 -11.22 10.90 6.19
CA VAL A 128 -11.53 10.89 4.76
C VAL A 128 -10.38 10.27 3.98
N GLY A 129 -10.70 9.45 2.99
CA GLY A 129 -9.76 8.89 2.03
C GLY A 129 -10.34 8.97 0.62
N ILE A 130 -9.67 9.70 -0.26
CA ILE A 130 -9.98 9.75 -1.68
C ILE A 130 -8.89 8.97 -2.41
N VAL A 131 -9.30 8.02 -3.26
CA VAL A 131 -8.35 7.21 -4.03
C VAL A 131 -8.68 7.30 -5.52
N PHE A 132 -7.67 7.66 -6.29
CA PHE A 132 -7.69 7.58 -7.74
C PHE A 132 -6.86 6.36 -8.17
N SER A 133 -7.36 5.60 -9.11
CA SER A 133 -6.66 4.43 -9.68
C SER A 133 -6.91 4.34 -11.17
N GLY A 134 -5.98 3.73 -11.88
CA GLY A 134 -6.11 3.54 -13.31
C GLY A 134 -4.92 2.82 -13.93
N PRO A 135 -4.99 2.54 -15.25
CA PRO A 135 -3.87 1.97 -15.99
C PRO A 135 -2.69 2.95 -15.99
N PHE A 136 -1.48 2.41 -16.05
CA PHE A 136 -0.25 3.19 -15.99
C PHE A 136 0.76 2.73 -17.05
N VAL A 137 1.41 3.68 -17.71
CA VAL A 137 2.57 3.37 -18.56
C VAL A 137 3.79 3.29 -17.67
N TYR A 138 4.30 2.07 -17.46
CA TYR A 138 5.34 1.81 -16.48
C TYR A 138 6.73 1.96 -17.12
N ASP A 139 7.20 3.20 -17.20
CA ASP A 139 8.55 3.60 -17.63
C ASP A 139 9.09 4.70 -16.71
N ASP A 140 10.38 5.02 -16.84
CA ASP A 140 11.06 5.97 -15.96
C ASP A 140 10.50 7.39 -16.07
N ALA A 141 10.08 7.80 -17.27
CA ALA A 141 9.52 9.13 -17.49
C ALA A 141 8.18 9.30 -16.78
N HIS A 142 7.29 8.31 -16.90
CA HIS A 142 5.98 8.32 -16.23
C HIS A 142 6.11 8.12 -14.71
N LEU A 143 7.08 7.32 -14.25
CA LEU A 143 7.38 7.18 -12.82
C LEU A 143 7.85 8.50 -12.21
N LEU A 144 8.72 9.23 -12.90
CA LEU A 144 9.15 10.56 -12.47
C LEU A 144 7.99 11.57 -12.50
N ALA A 145 7.21 11.57 -13.57
CA ALA A 145 6.08 12.48 -13.75
C ALA A 145 5.00 12.31 -12.66
N ILE A 146 4.58 11.08 -12.36
CA ILE A 146 3.56 10.84 -11.32
C ILE A 146 4.08 11.22 -9.93
N ARG A 147 5.37 10.98 -9.65
CA ARG A 147 6.00 11.39 -8.40
C ARG A 147 6.02 12.92 -8.27
N ALA A 148 6.50 13.62 -9.28
CA ALA A 148 6.55 15.08 -9.29
C ALA A 148 5.15 15.70 -9.14
N MET A 149 4.18 15.21 -9.90
CA MET A 149 2.78 15.64 -9.79
C MET A 149 2.22 15.43 -8.38
N THR A 150 2.49 14.28 -7.76
CA THR A 150 2.02 13.98 -6.40
C THR A 150 2.67 14.89 -5.36
N MET A 151 3.97 15.22 -5.52
CA MET A 151 4.66 16.16 -4.63
C MET A 151 4.06 17.57 -4.73
N VAL A 152 3.81 18.07 -5.93
CA VAL A 152 3.14 19.37 -6.14
C VAL A 152 1.74 19.37 -5.54
N LEU A 153 0.97 18.32 -5.78
CA LEU A 153 -0.37 18.18 -5.21
C LEU A 153 -0.33 18.15 -3.68
N GLN A 154 0.60 17.40 -3.09
CA GLN A 154 0.79 17.34 -1.64
C GLN A 154 1.10 18.73 -1.05
N SER A 155 2.03 19.49 -1.65
CA SER A 155 2.39 20.83 -1.19
C SER A 155 1.18 21.77 -1.22
N ARG A 156 0.47 21.81 -2.33
CA ARG A 156 -0.73 22.67 -2.47
C ARG A 156 -1.85 22.30 -1.53
N LEU A 157 -2.14 21.01 -1.41
CA LEU A 157 -3.18 20.53 -0.48
C LEU A 157 -2.80 20.83 0.96
N PHE A 158 -1.52 20.67 1.31
CA PHE A 158 -1.04 20.99 2.66
C PHE A 158 -1.25 22.46 2.99
N ASP A 159 -0.85 23.37 2.11
CA ASP A 159 -1.01 24.81 2.33
C ASP A 159 -2.49 25.21 2.42
N THR A 160 -3.31 24.75 1.46
CA THR A 160 -4.71 25.11 1.37
C THR A 160 -5.53 24.53 2.54
N ILE A 161 -5.39 23.25 2.79
CA ILE A 161 -6.19 22.54 3.81
C ILE A 161 -5.72 22.93 5.22
N ARG A 162 -4.41 23.14 5.42
CA ARG A 162 -3.88 23.63 6.69
C ARG A 162 -4.44 25.00 7.05
N GLN A 163 -4.52 25.93 6.09
CA GLN A 163 -5.13 27.24 6.31
C GLN A 163 -6.61 27.11 6.67
N GLU A 164 -7.34 26.28 5.96
CA GLU A 164 -8.76 26.01 6.20
C GLU A 164 -9.00 25.33 7.56
N LEU A 165 -8.15 24.38 7.96
CA LEU A 165 -8.29 23.60 9.20
C LEU A 165 -7.73 24.31 10.45
N GLY A 166 -7.11 25.48 10.29
CA GLY A 166 -6.49 26.18 11.42
C GLY A 166 -5.25 25.51 11.98
N GLY A 167 -4.52 24.71 11.19
CA GLY A 167 -3.20 24.15 11.51
C GLY A 167 -3.16 22.91 12.40
N THR A 168 -4.31 22.34 12.78
CA THR A 168 -4.38 21.19 13.74
C THR A 168 -4.37 19.82 13.05
N TYR A 169 -4.59 19.74 11.76
CA TYR A 169 -4.71 18.48 11.02
C TYR A 169 -3.74 18.44 9.83
N SER A 170 -3.27 17.25 9.51
CA SER A 170 -2.42 17.00 8.34
C SER A 170 -3.24 16.36 7.22
N ILE A 171 -2.93 16.75 5.99
CA ILE A 171 -3.37 16.04 4.79
C ILE A 171 -2.17 15.32 4.19
N GLU A 172 -2.36 14.08 3.82
CA GLU A 172 -1.32 13.24 3.24
C GLU A 172 -1.73 12.77 1.86
N THR A 173 -0.78 12.82 0.93
CA THR A 173 -0.94 12.30 -0.43
C THR A 173 0.12 11.25 -0.69
N GLU A 174 -0.30 10.03 -0.93
CA GLU A 174 0.56 8.89 -1.26
C GLU A 174 0.29 8.45 -2.70
N GLN A 175 1.35 8.17 -3.45
CA GLN A 175 1.23 7.51 -4.74
C GLN A 175 1.87 6.13 -4.70
N ARG A 176 1.29 5.20 -5.42
CA ARG A 176 1.82 3.86 -5.59
C ARG A 176 1.65 3.43 -7.04
N THR A 177 2.69 2.87 -7.61
CA THR A 177 2.66 2.30 -8.96
C THR A 177 3.09 0.85 -8.90
N GLN A 178 2.50 0.02 -9.73
CA GLN A 178 2.90 -1.38 -9.88
C GLN A 178 3.00 -1.75 -11.37
N LYS A 179 3.89 -2.69 -11.69
CA LYS A 179 4.06 -3.24 -13.02
C LYS A 179 3.33 -4.57 -13.19
N VAL A 180 3.32 -5.37 -12.13
CA VAL A 180 2.79 -6.74 -12.10
C VAL A 180 1.72 -6.81 -11.02
N PRO A 181 0.60 -7.49 -11.24
CA PRO A 181 0.18 -8.28 -12.41
C PRO A 181 -0.24 -7.42 -13.61
N ARG A 182 -0.61 -6.17 -13.39
CA ARG A 182 -0.97 -5.18 -14.42
C ARG A 182 -0.31 -3.85 -14.11
N PRO A 183 0.12 -3.11 -15.15
CA PRO A 183 0.61 -1.76 -14.94
C PRO A 183 -0.53 -0.84 -14.49
N GLU A 184 -0.48 -0.41 -13.23
CA GLU A 184 -1.51 0.42 -12.60
C GLU A 184 -0.88 1.46 -11.67
N TYR A 185 -1.60 2.56 -11.43
CA TYR A 185 -1.29 3.51 -10.37
C TYR A 185 -2.45 3.64 -9.38
N THR A 186 -2.11 4.05 -8.18
CA THR A 186 -3.06 4.59 -7.20
C THR A 186 -2.48 5.87 -6.61
N ILE A 187 -3.34 6.88 -6.42
CA ILE A 187 -3.04 8.09 -5.66
C ILE A 187 -4.08 8.17 -4.57
N ARG A 188 -3.61 8.20 -3.33
CA ARG A 188 -4.44 8.28 -2.14
C ARG A 188 -4.23 9.63 -1.47
N ILE A 189 -5.31 10.33 -1.19
CA ILE A 189 -5.34 11.57 -0.42
C ILE A 189 -6.15 11.29 0.83
N GLN A 190 -5.60 11.55 2.00
CA GLN A 190 -6.29 11.31 3.26
C GLN A 190 -6.05 12.41 4.28
N TRP A 191 -7.06 12.66 5.10
CA TRP A 191 -6.99 13.61 6.21
C TRP A 191 -8.03 13.27 7.28
N THR A 192 -7.92 14.01 8.39
CA THR A 192 -8.93 13.98 9.44
C THR A 192 -9.50 15.39 9.65
N SER A 193 -10.77 15.49 9.99
CA SER A 193 -11.44 16.77 10.19
C SER A 193 -12.58 16.67 11.20
N ASP A 194 -13.12 17.83 11.59
CA ASP A 194 -14.42 17.91 12.21
C ASP A 194 -15.49 17.42 11.21
N PRO A 195 -16.46 16.59 11.63
CA PRO A 195 -17.55 16.13 10.77
C PRO A 195 -18.31 17.26 10.05
N ALA A 196 -18.54 18.38 10.71
CA ALA A 196 -19.22 19.53 10.13
C ALA A 196 -18.47 20.16 8.95
N ARG A 197 -17.15 19.97 8.87
CA ARG A 197 -16.29 20.53 7.81
C ARG A 197 -15.95 19.53 6.71
N THR A 198 -16.30 18.27 6.85
CA THR A 198 -15.91 17.20 5.93
C THR A 198 -16.30 17.50 4.48
N ALA A 199 -17.55 17.87 4.25
CA ALA A 199 -18.05 18.13 2.89
C ALA A 199 -17.35 19.32 2.21
N SER A 200 -17.13 20.43 2.93
CA SER A 200 -16.42 21.60 2.38
C SER A 200 -14.97 21.29 2.05
N LEU A 201 -14.29 20.49 2.88
CA LEU A 201 -12.90 20.08 2.65
C LEU A 201 -12.78 19.12 1.47
N VAL A 202 -13.70 18.17 1.31
CA VAL A 202 -13.78 17.32 0.12
C VAL A 202 -13.88 18.17 -1.14
N GLN A 203 -14.79 19.15 -1.15
CA GLN A 203 -14.94 20.07 -2.28
C GLN A 203 -13.65 20.84 -2.55
N ARG A 204 -13.00 21.33 -1.50
CA ARG A 204 -11.74 22.07 -1.61
C ARG A 204 -10.60 21.23 -2.21
N VAL A 205 -10.49 19.97 -1.81
CA VAL A 205 -9.52 19.02 -2.38
C VAL A 205 -9.77 18.83 -3.88
N PHE A 206 -11.02 18.67 -4.30
CA PHE A 206 -11.36 18.56 -5.73
C PHE A 206 -11.08 19.85 -6.51
N ASP A 207 -11.26 21.02 -5.90
CA ASP A 207 -10.95 22.30 -6.52
C ASP A 207 -9.44 22.45 -6.76
N GLU A 208 -8.60 22.05 -5.79
CA GLU A 208 -7.15 22.04 -5.95
C GLU A 208 -6.68 21.05 -7.03
N ILE A 209 -7.27 19.85 -7.08
CA ILE A 209 -6.99 18.88 -8.15
C ILE A 209 -7.34 19.47 -9.52
N ARG A 210 -8.47 20.14 -9.62
CA ARG A 210 -8.93 20.80 -10.85
C ARG A 210 -7.96 21.91 -11.25
N PHE A 211 -7.55 22.73 -10.29
CA PHE A 211 -6.56 23.77 -10.51
C PHE A 211 -5.24 23.21 -11.07
N VAL A 212 -4.67 22.16 -10.45
CA VAL A 212 -3.43 21.53 -10.93
C VAL A 212 -3.57 20.98 -12.35
N LYS A 213 -4.76 20.50 -12.74
CA LYS A 213 -5.02 20.02 -14.11
C LYS A 213 -5.07 21.11 -15.16
N THR A 214 -5.48 22.31 -14.79
CA THR A 214 -5.78 23.39 -15.75
C THR A 214 -4.76 24.53 -15.75
N SER A 215 -3.95 24.63 -14.70
CA SER A 215 -2.99 25.72 -14.53
C SER A 215 -1.58 25.28 -14.92
N SER A 216 -0.85 26.15 -15.63
CA SER A 216 0.59 25.99 -15.80
C SER A 216 1.27 26.20 -14.45
N LEU A 217 2.04 25.22 -14.00
CA LEU A 217 2.84 25.35 -12.78
C LEU A 217 3.92 26.40 -12.98
N THR A 218 4.08 27.30 -12.04
CA THR A 218 5.19 28.27 -12.05
C THR A 218 6.49 27.59 -11.60
N SER A 219 7.64 28.12 -12.04
CA SER A 219 8.97 27.59 -11.66
C SER A 219 9.18 27.52 -10.15
N GLY A 220 8.59 28.41 -9.35
CA GLY A 220 8.65 28.38 -7.89
C GLY A 220 7.77 27.31 -7.22
N GLN A 221 6.91 26.63 -7.96
CA GLN A 221 6.07 25.52 -7.47
C GLN A 221 6.69 24.13 -7.80
N VAL A 222 7.80 24.10 -8.51
CA VAL A 222 8.51 22.89 -8.93
C VAL A 222 9.88 22.77 -8.23
N THR A 223 10.31 23.80 -7.49
CA THR A 223 11.52 23.79 -6.67
C THR A 223 11.22 23.37 -5.25
#